data_ec81b1a8de6320891e44af3286898467
#
_entry.id   ec81b1a8de6320891e44af3286898467
#
_cell.length_a   1.000
_cell.length_b   1.000
_cell.length_c   1.000
_cell.angle_alpha   90.00
_cell.angle_beta   90.00
_cell.angle_gamma   90.00
#
_symmetry.space_group_name_H-M   'P 1'
#
loop_
_entity.id
_entity.type
_entity.pdbx_description
1 polymer ?
#
loop_
_entity_poly.entity_id
_entity_poly.type
_entity_poly.pdbx_seq_one_letter_code
_entity_poly.pdbx_strand_id
1 'polypeptide(L)'
;SIVANAYVQAALSGEDAPVILACSTNNQAVTNIIESFSKTNTLAGSLHGRWLPDVTGYATYLPSSSKTQSELSKINYKKLDGEGLFKQVENTDYLLRAKAFYKLQSEKHFGVQSISIEDSVNHLQREIRTVEDALKEAEQRWSNYKEAERKLQSLYASFEAGKVRYYSGDLVNDEELEKDIVGFQELEQRVIQY
;
A
#
# COMPACT_ATOMS: atom_id res chain seq x y z
N SER A 1 3.03 -0.84 -5.22
CA SER A 1 3.89 -0.37 -6.30
C SER A 1 5.12 0.36 -5.74
N ILE A 2 6.22 0.39 -6.50
CA ILE A 2 7.50 1.03 -6.10
C ILE A 2 7.29 2.49 -5.69
N VAL A 3 6.48 3.23 -6.45
CA VAL A 3 6.18 4.64 -6.17
C VAL A 3 5.46 4.81 -4.84
N ALA A 4 4.40 4.03 -4.60
CA ALA A 4 3.65 4.11 -3.35
C ALA A 4 4.56 3.79 -2.14
N ASN A 5 5.42 2.77 -2.28
CA ASN A 5 6.36 2.42 -1.23
C ASN A 5 7.36 3.55 -0.94
N ALA A 6 7.88 4.24 -1.96
CA ALA A 6 8.79 5.37 -1.78
C ALA A 6 8.13 6.51 -0.97
N TYR A 7 6.87 6.84 -1.25
CA TYR A 7 6.12 7.84 -0.47
C TYR A 7 5.86 7.39 0.97
N VAL A 8 5.50 6.11 1.17
CA VAL A 8 5.31 5.56 2.52
C VAL A 8 6.60 5.61 3.32
N GLN A 9 7.72 5.19 2.74
CA GLN A 9 9.02 5.21 3.43
C GLN A 9 9.46 6.63 3.78
N ALA A 10 9.30 7.61 2.90
CA ALA A 10 9.59 9.02 3.21
C ALA A 10 8.71 9.52 4.37
N ALA A 11 7.40 9.21 4.36
CA ALA A 11 6.49 9.58 5.43
C ALA A 11 6.87 8.95 6.78
N LEU A 12 7.30 7.67 6.78
CA LEU A 12 7.75 6.96 7.98
C LEU A 12 9.07 7.52 8.53
N SER A 13 9.97 7.97 7.66
CA SER A 13 11.25 8.60 8.03
C SER A 13 11.10 10.06 8.43
N GLY A 14 9.93 10.68 8.23
CA GLY A 14 9.70 12.11 8.45
C GLY A 14 10.39 12.99 7.41
N GLU A 15 10.68 12.43 6.23
CA GLU A 15 11.30 13.13 5.12
C GLU A 15 10.25 13.76 4.21
N ASP A 16 10.70 14.72 3.39
CA ASP A 16 9.87 15.30 2.34
C ASP A 16 9.47 14.24 1.30
N ALA A 17 8.31 14.44 0.68
CA ALA A 17 7.82 13.56 -0.37
C ALA A 17 8.81 13.49 -1.55
N PRO A 18 9.21 12.29 -2.00
CA PRO A 18 10.21 12.14 -3.05
C PRO A 18 9.68 12.63 -4.41
N VAL A 19 10.53 13.28 -5.18
CA VAL A 19 10.26 13.60 -6.59
C VAL A 19 10.73 12.44 -7.45
N ILE A 20 9.79 11.79 -8.14
CA ILE A 20 10.07 10.63 -8.98
C ILE A 20 9.91 10.99 -10.46
N LEU A 21 10.99 10.87 -11.22
CA LEU A 21 10.99 11.13 -12.66
C LEU A 21 10.83 9.80 -13.42
N ALA A 22 9.79 9.71 -14.24
CA ALA A 22 9.55 8.56 -15.12
C ALA A 22 9.69 9.01 -16.59
N CYS A 23 10.55 8.34 -17.35
CA CYS A 23 10.78 8.59 -18.75
C CYS A 23 10.45 7.37 -19.60
N SER A 24 9.87 7.60 -20.78
CA SER A 24 9.64 6.55 -21.76
C SER A 24 9.70 7.13 -23.17
N THR A 25 10.12 6.35 -24.14
CA THR A 25 10.00 6.67 -25.57
C THR A 25 8.56 6.52 -26.08
N ASN A 26 7.70 5.87 -25.31
CA ASN A 26 6.28 5.71 -25.62
C ASN A 26 5.42 6.66 -24.76
N ASN A 27 4.85 7.67 -25.39
CA ASN A 27 3.97 8.64 -24.72
C ASN A 27 2.78 7.98 -24.01
N GLN A 28 2.21 6.91 -24.59
CA GLN A 28 1.09 6.19 -23.98
C GLN A 28 1.48 5.54 -22.64
N ALA A 29 2.71 5.02 -22.53
CA ALA A 29 3.18 4.45 -21.26
C ALA A 29 3.27 5.52 -20.16
N VAL A 30 3.75 6.72 -20.50
CA VAL A 30 3.82 7.83 -19.53
C VAL A 30 2.43 8.30 -19.13
N THR A 31 1.51 8.49 -20.08
CA THR A 31 0.14 8.93 -19.78
C THR A 31 -0.62 7.89 -18.94
N ASN A 32 -0.45 6.60 -19.20
CA ASN A 32 -1.05 5.55 -18.39
C ASN A 32 -0.58 5.57 -16.92
N ILE A 33 0.72 5.85 -16.70
CA ILE A 33 1.24 6.03 -15.34
C ILE A 33 0.55 7.22 -14.68
N ILE A 34 0.49 8.37 -15.33
CA ILE A 34 -0.14 9.59 -14.80
C ILE A 34 -1.63 9.37 -14.50
N GLU A 35 -2.35 8.73 -15.41
CA GLU A 35 -3.76 8.39 -15.23
C GLU A 35 -3.98 7.46 -14.03
N SER A 36 -3.06 6.53 -13.79
CA SER A 36 -3.15 5.63 -12.63
C SER A 36 -3.07 6.38 -11.29
N PHE A 37 -2.30 7.48 -11.24
CA PHE A 37 -2.23 8.37 -10.07
C PHE A 37 -3.38 9.37 -9.97
N SER A 38 -4.09 9.61 -11.07
CA SER A 38 -5.27 10.49 -11.10
C SER A 38 -6.54 9.75 -10.67
N LYS A 39 -6.58 8.43 -10.85
CA LYS A 39 -7.68 7.60 -10.37
C LYS A 39 -7.65 7.58 -8.85
N THR A 40 -8.47 8.42 -8.23
CA THR A 40 -8.79 8.27 -6.82
C THR A 40 -9.62 7.02 -6.68
N ASN A 41 -8.99 5.93 -6.28
CA ASN A 41 -9.75 4.80 -5.80
C ASN A 41 -10.63 5.30 -4.66
N THR A 42 -11.86 4.86 -4.66
CA THR A 42 -12.89 5.13 -3.68
C THR A 42 -12.49 4.60 -2.31
N LEU A 43 -11.50 5.24 -1.69
CA LEU A 43 -11.32 5.11 -0.27
C LEU A 43 -12.57 5.76 0.35
N ALA A 44 -13.40 4.95 0.97
CA ALA A 44 -14.54 5.46 1.72
C ALA A 44 -14.02 6.23 2.93
N GLY A 45 -14.65 7.35 3.25
CA GLY A 45 -14.37 8.10 4.46
C GLY A 45 -13.66 9.44 4.26
N SER A 46 -13.11 9.96 5.33
CA SER A 46 -12.49 11.28 5.40
C SER A 46 -11.20 11.45 4.63
N LEU A 47 -10.53 10.33 4.28
CA LEU A 47 -9.35 10.32 3.41
C LEU A 47 -9.69 10.37 1.92
N HIS A 48 -10.99 10.43 1.58
CA HIS A 48 -11.42 10.62 0.20
C HIS A 48 -10.96 11.99 -0.32
N GLY A 49 -10.35 11.97 -1.49
CA GLY A 49 -9.78 13.18 -2.08
C GLY A 49 -8.34 13.44 -1.68
N ARG A 50 -7.80 14.56 -2.10
CA ARG A 50 -6.35 14.87 -1.96
C ARG A 50 -6.06 16.04 -1.05
N TRP A 51 -6.98 16.53 -0.31
CA TRP A 51 -6.84 17.69 0.58
C TRP A 51 -6.14 18.92 -0.03
N LEU A 52 -6.12 18.96 -1.38
CA LEU A 52 -5.66 20.12 -2.17
C LEU A 52 -6.74 20.49 -3.17
N PRO A 53 -7.18 21.76 -3.22
CA PRO A 53 -8.18 22.20 -4.18
C PRO A 53 -7.62 22.15 -5.61
N ASP A 54 -8.47 21.79 -6.56
CA ASP A 54 -8.18 21.81 -8.00
C ASP A 54 -7.04 20.87 -8.47
N VAL A 55 -6.48 20.04 -7.60
CA VAL A 55 -5.44 19.06 -7.94
C VAL A 55 -6.08 17.67 -8.03
N THR A 56 -6.16 17.14 -9.23
CA THR A 56 -6.75 15.82 -9.51
C THR A 56 -5.75 14.66 -9.35
N GLY A 57 -4.46 14.94 -9.41
CA GLY A 57 -3.37 13.96 -9.27
C GLY A 57 -2.04 14.63 -8.98
N TYR A 58 -1.12 13.90 -8.31
CA TYR A 58 0.23 14.39 -8.01
C TYR A 58 1.23 14.14 -9.14
N ALA A 59 0.84 13.38 -10.17
CA ALA A 59 1.68 13.18 -11.32
C ALA A 59 1.48 14.32 -12.33
N THR A 60 2.58 14.81 -12.89
CA THR A 60 2.60 15.89 -13.87
C THR A 60 3.32 15.43 -15.14
N TYR A 61 2.69 15.61 -16.27
CA TYR A 61 3.25 15.31 -17.57
C TYR A 61 4.11 16.48 -18.06
N LEU A 62 5.31 16.18 -18.52
CA LEU A 62 6.18 17.14 -19.21
C LEU A 62 6.14 16.84 -20.72
N PRO A 63 5.23 17.46 -21.47
CA PRO A 63 5.05 17.19 -22.89
C PRO A 63 6.16 17.83 -23.72
N SER A 64 6.37 17.29 -24.93
CA SER A 64 7.12 18.01 -25.97
C SER A 64 6.40 19.29 -26.36
N SER A 65 7.16 20.25 -26.89
CA SER A 65 6.63 21.53 -27.35
C SER A 65 5.57 21.43 -28.49
N SER A 66 5.56 20.29 -29.20
CA SER A 66 4.62 20.02 -30.29
C SER A 66 3.20 19.63 -29.84
N LYS A 67 3.00 19.30 -28.56
CA LYS A 67 1.68 18.91 -28.03
C LYS A 67 0.74 20.10 -27.92
N THR A 68 -0.48 19.93 -28.42
CA THR A 68 -1.53 20.96 -28.36
C THR A 68 -2.24 20.95 -27.00
N GLN A 69 -2.83 22.08 -26.63
CA GLN A 69 -3.57 22.22 -25.40
C GLN A 69 -4.79 21.28 -25.31
N SER A 70 -5.43 20.99 -26.45
CA SER A 70 -6.55 20.05 -26.52
C SER A 70 -6.16 18.62 -26.17
N GLU A 71 -4.96 18.18 -26.57
CA GLU A 71 -4.42 16.86 -26.22
C GLU A 71 -4.05 16.73 -24.72
N LEU A 72 -3.77 17.87 -24.07
CA LEU A 72 -3.32 17.94 -22.69
C LEU A 72 -4.45 18.25 -21.70
N SER A 73 -5.65 18.56 -22.18
CA SER A 73 -6.76 19.07 -21.36
C SER A 73 -7.22 18.13 -20.24
N LYS A 74 -6.91 16.84 -20.33
CA LYS A 74 -7.33 15.79 -19.36
C LYS A 74 -6.23 15.38 -18.37
N ILE A 75 -5.03 15.94 -18.52
CA ILE A 75 -3.85 15.49 -17.77
C ILE A 75 -3.20 16.72 -17.13
N ASN A 76 -2.74 16.59 -15.88
CA ASN A 76 -1.90 17.61 -15.31
C ASN A 76 -0.59 17.68 -16.08
N TYR A 77 -0.25 18.85 -16.63
CA TYR A 77 0.97 19.03 -17.42
C TYR A 77 1.67 20.34 -17.06
N LYS A 78 2.96 20.41 -17.39
CA LYS A 78 3.76 21.64 -17.38
C LYS A 78 4.57 21.70 -18.66
N LYS A 79 4.48 22.81 -19.41
CA LYS A 79 5.34 23.12 -20.53
C LYS A 79 6.54 23.98 -20.11
N LEU A 80 7.56 24.03 -20.93
CA LEU A 80 8.75 24.85 -20.69
C LEU A 80 8.46 26.35 -20.61
N ASP A 81 7.43 26.83 -21.29
CA ASP A 81 6.94 28.22 -21.26
C ASP A 81 6.15 28.57 -19.99
N GLY A 82 6.01 27.63 -19.07
CA GLY A 82 5.29 27.76 -17.81
C GLY A 82 3.79 27.49 -17.90
N GLU A 83 3.24 27.15 -19.07
CA GLU A 83 1.83 26.77 -19.17
C GLU A 83 1.54 25.44 -18.47
N GLY A 84 0.33 25.33 -17.91
CA GLY A 84 -0.20 24.14 -17.28
C GLY A 84 -0.51 24.33 -15.79
N LEU A 85 -0.57 23.23 -15.06
CA LEU A 85 -1.00 23.20 -13.66
C LEU A 85 -0.23 24.16 -12.75
N PHE A 86 1.10 24.24 -12.92
CA PHE A 86 1.94 25.04 -12.04
C PHE A 86 1.66 26.53 -12.13
N LYS A 87 1.23 27.04 -13.28
CA LYS A 87 0.81 28.43 -13.43
C LYS A 87 -0.35 28.79 -12.48
N GLN A 88 -1.18 27.81 -12.18
CA GLN A 88 -2.33 27.98 -11.28
C GLN A 88 -1.94 27.81 -9.81
N VAL A 89 -1.09 26.81 -9.50
CA VAL A 89 -0.79 26.42 -8.11
C VAL A 89 0.43 27.11 -7.50
N GLU A 90 1.30 27.72 -8.29
CA GLU A 90 2.50 28.45 -7.82
C GLU A 90 2.21 29.92 -7.43
N ASN A 91 0.96 30.33 -7.28
CA ASN A 91 0.61 31.67 -6.85
C ASN A 91 0.24 31.74 -5.36
N THR A 92 0.40 32.93 -4.76
CA THR A 92 0.13 33.15 -3.34
C THR A 92 -1.33 32.89 -2.97
N ASP A 93 -2.27 33.29 -3.82
CA ASP A 93 -3.69 33.13 -3.56
C ASP A 93 -4.07 31.64 -3.52
N TYR A 94 -3.53 30.84 -4.43
CA TYR A 94 -3.70 29.40 -4.38
C TYR A 94 -3.14 28.81 -3.10
N LEU A 95 -1.92 29.21 -2.70
CA LEU A 95 -1.27 28.69 -1.49
C LEU A 95 -2.11 28.97 -0.24
N LEU A 96 -2.67 30.18 -0.11
CA LEU A 96 -3.55 30.53 1.02
C LEU A 96 -4.82 29.68 1.01
N ARG A 97 -5.45 29.52 -0.13
CA ARG A 97 -6.65 28.70 -0.31
C ARG A 97 -6.35 27.22 -0.02
N ALA A 98 -5.21 26.69 -0.49
CA ALA A 98 -4.79 25.31 -0.25
C ALA A 98 -4.54 25.04 1.22
N LYS A 99 -3.89 25.96 1.94
CA LYS A 99 -3.66 25.85 3.38
C LYS A 99 -4.99 25.83 4.15
N ALA A 100 -5.93 26.72 3.81
CA ALA A 100 -7.23 26.74 4.44
C ALA A 100 -8.04 25.46 4.17
N PHE A 101 -8.01 24.98 2.94
CA PHE A 101 -8.68 23.74 2.55
C PHE A 101 -8.08 22.51 3.25
N TYR A 102 -6.75 22.39 3.27
CA TYR A 102 -6.05 21.33 3.98
C TYR A 102 -6.43 21.30 5.46
N LYS A 103 -6.42 22.47 6.12
CA LYS A 103 -6.78 22.60 7.53
C LYS A 103 -8.21 22.12 7.77
N LEU A 104 -9.16 22.55 6.95
CA LEU A 104 -10.56 22.13 7.05
C LEU A 104 -10.71 20.60 6.91
N GLN A 105 -10.00 19.98 5.96
CA GLN A 105 -10.04 18.52 5.77
C GLN A 105 -9.39 17.79 6.95
N SER A 106 -8.30 18.31 7.50
CA SER A 106 -7.64 17.77 8.68
C SER A 106 -8.54 17.81 9.91
N GLU A 107 -9.17 18.93 10.17
CA GLU A 107 -10.12 19.10 11.27
C GLU A 107 -11.29 18.12 11.16
N LYS A 108 -11.80 17.94 9.94
CA LYS A 108 -12.86 16.96 9.67
C LYS A 108 -12.41 15.52 9.87
N HIS A 109 -11.19 15.20 9.44
CA HIS A 109 -10.65 13.84 9.55
C HIS A 109 -10.38 13.44 11.00
N PHE A 110 -9.70 14.32 11.76
CA PHE A 110 -9.32 14.02 13.13
C PHE A 110 -10.41 14.36 14.18
N GLY A 111 -11.45 15.06 13.79
CA GLY A 111 -12.49 15.53 14.72
C GLY A 111 -11.99 16.59 15.71
N VAL A 112 -10.90 17.29 15.39
CA VAL A 112 -10.21 18.27 16.25
C VAL A 112 -10.30 19.64 15.61
N GLN A 113 -10.71 20.66 16.38
CA GLN A 113 -10.71 22.06 15.91
C GLN A 113 -9.33 22.69 16.04
N SER A 114 -8.99 23.56 15.11
CA SER A 114 -7.77 24.37 15.11
C SER A 114 -6.46 23.58 15.10
N ILE A 115 -6.42 22.41 14.44
CA ILE A 115 -5.19 21.64 14.26
C ILE A 115 -4.21 22.40 13.36
N SER A 116 -2.92 22.41 13.73
CA SER A 116 -1.87 22.96 12.87
C SER A 116 -1.58 22.01 11.69
N ILE A 117 -0.99 22.55 10.61
CA ILE A 117 -0.59 21.71 9.46
C ILE A 117 0.47 20.70 9.90
N GLU A 118 1.43 21.13 10.71
CA GLU A 118 2.51 20.27 11.24
C GLU A 118 1.94 19.13 12.10
N ASP A 119 1.05 19.45 13.06
CA ASP A 119 0.40 18.42 13.88
C ASP A 119 -0.41 17.45 13.01
N SER A 120 -1.14 17.96 12.01
CA SER A 120 -1.89 17.14 11.07
C SER A 120 -0.98 16.18 10.32
N VAL A 121 0.15 16.63 9.78
CA VAL A 121 1.14 15.77 9.09
C VAL A 121 1.68 14.71 10.05
N ASN A 122 2.06 15.10 11.27
CA ASN A 122 2.54 14.18 12.29
C ASN A 122 1.48 13.12 12.67
N HIS A 123 0.20 13.50 12.69
CA HIS A 123 -0.90 12.55 12.92
C HIS A 123 -1.03 11.55 11.77
N LEU A 124 -1.03 12.02 10.53
CA LEU A 124 -1.10 11.15 9.35
C LEU A 124 0.09 10.19 9.27
N GLN A 125 1.30 10.67 9.59
CA GLN A 125 2.49 9.80 9.65
C GLN A 125 2.35 8.72 10.73
N ARG A 126 1.78 9.03 11.89
CA ARG A 126 1.50 8.03 12.93
C ARG A 126 0.46 7.00 12.48
N GLU A 127 -0.59 7.44 11.79
CA GLU A 127 -1.56 6.50 11.21
C GLU A 127 -0.91 5.55 10.21
N ILE A 128 -0.02 6.04 9.34
CA ILE A 128 0.73 5.20 8.40
C ILE A 128 1.57 4.16 9.17
N ARG A 129 2.28 4.56 10.23
CA ARG A 129 3.07 3.62 11.06
C ARG A 129 2.19 2.55 11.70
N THR A 130 1.06 2.94 12.27
CA THR A 130 0.11 1.99 12.88
C THR A 130 -0.38 0.96 11.87
N VAL A 131 -0.71 1.38 10.65
CA VAL A 131 -1.14 0.48 9.58
C VAL A 131 0.00 -0.42 9.11
N GLU A 132 1.23 0.11 9.00
CA GLU A 132 2.41 -0.67 8.63
C GLU A 132 2.72 -1.76 9.67
N ASP A 133 2.67 -1.42 10.95
CA ASP A 133 2.91 -2.37 12.03
C ASP A 133 1.83 -3.48 12.05
N ALA A 134 0.56 -3.11 11.87
CA ALA A 134 -0.52 -4.08 11.75
C ALA A 134 -0.35 -4.99 10.51
N LEU A 135 0.14 -4.46 9.39
CA LEU A 135 0.43 -5.24 8.19
C LEU A 135 1.57 -6.24 8.44
N LYS A 136 2.67 -5.81 9.06
CA LYS A 136 3.79 -6.69 9.43
C LYS A 136 3.34 -7.83 10.35
N GLU A 137 2.50 -7.51 11.33
CA GLU A 137 1.94 -8.52 12.22
C GLU A 137 1.06 -9.53 11.45
N ALA A 138 0.21 -9.05 10.54
CA ALA A 138 -0.61 -9.91 9.71
C ALA A 138 0.23 -10.80 8.76
N GLU A 139 1.30 -10.25 8.18
CA GLU A 139 2.24 -11.01 7.34
C GLU A 139 2.96 -12.11 8.15
N GLN A 140 3.37 -11.79 9.38
CA GLN A 140 3.99 -12.78 10.27
C GLN A 140 3.03 -13.91 10.64
N ARG A 141 1.78 -13.57 10.99
CA ARG A 141 0.73 -14.56 11.28
C ARG A 141 0.47 -15.45 10.05
N TRP A 142 0.41 -14.85 8.87
CA TRP A 142 0.23 -15.59 7.63
C TRP A 142 1.39 -16.53 7.33
N SER A 143 2.64 -16.09 7.56
CA SER A 143 3.83 -16.93 7.41
C SER A 143 3.80 -18.13 8.36
N ASN A 144 3.45 -17.90 9.63
CA ASN A 144 3.32 -18.95 10.64
C ASN A 144 2.22 -19.97 10.26
N TYR A 145 1.08 -19.45 9.75
CA TYR A 145 0.01 -20.31 9.25
C TYR A 145 0.48 -21.20 8.10
N LYS A 146 1.16 -20.63 7.12
CA LYS A 146 1.71 -21.40 5.99
C LYS A 146 2.74 -22.44 6.41
N GLU A 147 3.55 -22.16 7.41
CA GLU A 147 4.48 -23.13 7.96
C GLU A 147 3.74 -24.27 8.69
N ALA A 148 2.74 -23.95 9.50
CA ALA A 148 1.90 -24.94 10.16
C ALA A 148 1.17 -25.83 9.15
N GLU A 149 0.59 -25.24 8.11
CA GLU A 149 -0.07 -25.96 6.99
C GLU A 149 0.88 -26.97 6.32
N ARG A 150 2.12 -26.55 6.03
CA ARG A 150 3.13 -27.45 5.43
C ARG A 150 3.51 -28.60 6.37
N LYS A 151 3.68 -28.33 7.67
CA LYS A 151 3.97 -29.35 8.67
C LYS A 151 2.81 -30.35 8.76
N LEU A 152 1.57 -29.86 8.77
CA LEU A 152 0.39 -30.70 8.79
C LEU A 152 0.31 -31.61 7.55
N GLN A 153 0.53 -31.05 6.35
CA GLN A 153 0.57 -31.83 5.11
C GLN A 153 1.65 -32.92 5.13
N SER A 154 2.84 -32.59 5.66
CA SER A 154 3.92 -33.56 5.82
C SER A 154 3.57 -34.70 6.76
N LEU A 155 2.89 -34.39 7.89
CA LEU A 155 2.42 -35.40 8.84
C LEU A 155 1.35 -36.29 8.24
N TYR A 156 0.37 -35.73 7.50
CA TYR A 156 -0.62 -36.52 6.78
C TYR A 156 0.04 -37.47 5.77
N ALA A 157 1.03 -37.00 5.00
CA ALA A 157 1.75 -37.82 4.07
C ALA A 157 2.52 -38.98 4.76
N SER A 158 3.14 -38.70 5.91
CA SER A 158 3.83 -39.71 6.72
C SER A 158 2.83 -40.74 7.29
N PHE A 159 1.71 -40.27 7.81
CA PHE A 159 0.65 -41.12 8.34
C PHE A 159 0.06 -42.05 7.26
N GLU A 160 -0.26 -41.51 6.07
CA GLU A 160 -0.77 -42.34 4.96
C GLU A 160 0.29 -43.35 4.48
N ALA A 161 1.56 -42.96 4.43
CA ALA A 161 2.64 -43.87 4.09
C ALA A 161 2.82 -44.99 5.15
N GLY A 162 2.69 -44.66 6.45
CA GLY A 162 2.70 -45.61 7.56
C GLY A 162 1.53 -46.59 7.48
N LYS A 163 0.34 -46.09 7.18
CA LYS A 163 -0.88 -46.89 6.96
C LYS A 163 -0.72 -47.88 5.83
N VAL A 164 -0.14 -47.49 4.72
CA VAL A 164 0.13 -48.38 3.57
C VAL A 164 1.12 -49.47 3.97
N ARG A 165 2.19 -49.15 4.71
CA ARG A 165 3.16 -50.14 5.22
C ARG A 165 2.51 -51.16 6.18
N TYR A 166 1.65 -50.67 7.08
CA TYR A 166 0.92 -51.52 8.03
C TYR A 166 0.04 -52.55 7.30
N TYR A 167 -0.70 -52.12 6.29
CA TYR A 167 -1.55 -52.99 5.48
C TYR A 167 -0.80 -53.90 4.51
N SER A 168 0.44 -53.53 4.11
CA SER A 168 1.30 -54.39 3.30
C SER A 168 2.04 -55.44 4.08
N GLY A 169 1.91 -55.47 5.42
CA GLY A 169 2.56 -56.42 6.28
C GLY A 169 4.03 -56.08 6.60
N ASP A 170 4.51 -54.89 6.21
CA ASP A 170 5.78 -54.36 6.69
C ASP A 170 5.63 -53.98 8.16
N LEU A 171 6.52 -54.50 9.03
CA LEU A 171 6.53 -54.20 10.46
C LEU A 171 6.77 -52.70 10.67
N VAL A 172 5.70 -51.98 10.96
CA VAL A 172 5.78 -50.58 11.40
C VAL A 172 6.17 -50.58 12.88
N ASN A 173 7.18 -49.83 13.24
CA ASN A 173 7.55 -49.61 14.64
C ASN A 173 6.47 -48.76 15.30
N ASP A 174 5.73 -49.32 16.26
CA ASP A 174 4.63 -48.65 16.98
C ASP A 174 5.06 -47.34 17.63
N GLU A 175 6.32 -47.19 18.04
CA GLU A 175 6.87 -45.95 18.60
C GLU A 175 6.93 -44.80 17.61
N GLU A 176 7.17 -45.03 16.29
CA GLU A 176 7.15 -44.00 15.28
C GLU A 176 5.73 -43.54 14.97
N LEU A 177 4.80 -44.47 14.95
CA LEU A 177 3.38 -44.18 14.73
C LEU A 177 2.79 -43.34 15.87
N GLU A 178 3.13 -43.66 17.13
CA GLU A 178 2.71 -42.88 18.29
C GLU A 178 3.27 -41.45 18.29
N LYS A 179 4.55 -41.27 17.91
CA LYS A 179 5.16 -39.93 17.78
C LYS A 179 4.49 -39.09 16.71
N ASP A 180 4.15 -39.68 15.58
CA ASP A 180 3.48 -39.00 14.48
C ASP A 180 2.04 -38.61 14.88
N ILE A 181 1.32 -39.43 15.65
CA ILE A 181 -0.04 -39.14 16.15
C ILE A 181 0.01 -37.98 17.17
N VAL A 182 0.94 -38.01 18.12
CA VAL A 182 1.11 -36.94 19.12
C VAL A 182 1.48 -35.62 18.43
N GLY A 183 2.43 -35.65 17.50
CA GLY A 183 2.81 -34.46 16.71
C GLY A 183 1.65 -33.88 15.90
N PHE A 184 0.76 -34.74 15.39
CA PHE A 184 -0.46 -34.30 14.69
C PHE A 184 -1.45 -33.60 15.62
N GLN A 185 -1.71 -34.14 16.80
CA GLN A 185 -2.62 -33.55 17.79
C GLN A 185 -2.12 -32.18 18.30
N GLU A 186 -0.79 -32.05 18.52
CA GLU A 186 -0.18 -30.77 18.90
C GLU A 186 -0.29 -29.71 17.81
N LEU A 187 -0.14 -30.10 16.55
CA LEU A 187 -0.27 -29.19 15.40
C LEU A 187 -1.73 -28.77 15.16
N GLU A 188 -2.67 -29.69 15.32
CA GLU A 188 -4.10 -29.40 15.20
C GLU A 188 -4.53 -28.38 16.26
N GLN A 189 -4.09 -28.53 17.51
CA GLN A 189 -4.34 -27.57 18.57
C GLN A 189 -3.72 -26.19 18.29
N ARG A 190 -2.53 -26.13 17.68
CA ARG A 190 -1.88 -24.87 17.32
C ARG A 190 -2.57 -24.15 16.17
N VAL A 191 -3.14 -24.88 15.20
CA VAL A 191 -3.92 -24.31 14.10
C VAL A 191 -5.25 -23.73 14.59
N ILE A 192 -5.88 -24.31 15.59
CA ILE A 192 -7.13 -23.81 16.19
C ILE A 192 -6.92 -22.52 17.01
N GLN A 193 -5.70 -22.25 17.49
CA GLN A 193 -5.37 -21.06 18.28
C GLN A 193 -5.03 -19.82 17.45
N TYR A 194 -4.97 -19.92 16.14
CA TYR A 194 -4.73 -18.80 15.19
C TYR A 194 -5.99 -18.46 14.38
#